data_a9503ca5d977b73fc4302bb5a3e888e5
#
_entry.id   a9503ca5d977b73fc4302bb5a3e888e5
#
_cell.length_a   1.000
_cell.length_b   1.000
_cell.length_c   1.000
_cell.angle_alpha   90.00
_cell.angle_beta   90.00
_cell.angle_gamma   90.00
#
_symmetry.space_group_name_H-M   'P 1'
#
loop_
_entity.id
_entity.type
_entity.pdbx_description
1 polymer ?
#
loop_
_entity_poly.entity_id
_entity_poly.type
_entity_poly.pdbx_seq_one_letter_code
_entity_poly.pdbx_strand_id
1 'polypeptide(L)'
;MSKPSDAIGYVKDLTQATTQLFGRITAEVNDLVEHLRSLCSQTGDQGKVLHLCHSQGVLITYLAAQKLDPSEQRKIEIIAFGGAAAITTTEFPNFARCVNYYSLNDPLLQIVPPASRALSTGLLSFSAATGEPEFVFLTPRGNDPIVDHGLLGPTYKDLVCLEGRRYIDKYETVTYKAYDLATSAQARMDHLCR
;
A
#
# COMPACT_ATOMS: atom_id res chain seq x y z
N MET A 1 18.81 -1.69 22.37
CA MET A 1 17.42 -1.60 22.83
C MET A 1 17.05 -0.12 22.84
N SER A 2 16.35 0.37 21.82
CA SER A 2 15.81 1.74 21.79
C SER A 2 14.78 1.87 22.90
N LYS A 3 14.78 3.02 23.59
CA LYS A 3 13.87 3.25 24.72
C LYS A 3 12.44 3.44 24.18
N PRO A 4 11.38 2.98 24.90
CA PRO A 4 9.99 3.21 24.51
C PRO A 4 9.65 4.69 24.25
N SER A 5 10.39 5.62 24.88
CA SER A 5 10.30 7.06 24.66
C SER A 5 10.58 7.50 23.22
N ASP A 6 11.43 6.76 22.50
CA ASP A 6 11.86 7.14 21.15
C ASP A 6 10.76 6.80 20.12
N ALA A 7 10.06 5.69 20.33
CA ALA A 7 8.91 5.30 19.49
C ALA A 7 7.71 6.26 19.71
N ILE A 8 7.48 6.71 20.94
CA ILE A 8 6.41 7.69 21.27
C ILE A 8 6.74 9.05 20.65
N GLY A 9 8.02 9.48 20.69
CA GLY A 9 8.49 10.70 20.02
C GLY A 9 8.24 10.65 18.51
N TYR A 10 8.63 9.57 17.85
CA TYR A 10 8.44 9.38 16.41
C TYR A 10 6.96 9.41 16.01
N VAL A 11 6.09 8.72 16.75
CA VAL A 11 4.63 8.71 16.49
C VAL A 11 4.05 10.11 16.70
N LYS A 12 4.48 10.85 17.73
CA LYS A 12 4.02 12.20 18.00
C LYS A 12 4.46 13.19 16.93
N ASP A 13 5.71 13.08 16.46
CA ASP A 13 6.25 13.90 15.38
C ASP A 13 5.55 13.59 14.06
N LEU A 14 5.24 12.32 13.77
CA LEU A 14 4.49 11.90 12.59
C LEU A 14 3.04 12.43 12.63
N THR A 15 2.38 12.37 13.79
CA THR A 15 1.01 12.89 13.97
C THR A 15 0.98 14.42 13.85
N GLN A 16 1.97 15.12 14.39
CA GLN A 16 2.09 16.56 14.31
C GLN A 16 2.44 17.03 12.88
N ALA A 17 3.35 16.33 12.22
CA ALA A 17 3.66 16.54 10.79
C ALA A 17 2.42 16.34 9.92
N THR A 18 1.63 15.31 10.18
CA THR A 18 0.38 15.01 9.44
C THR A 18 -0.63 16.15 9.63
N THR A 19 -0.75 16.71 10.83
CA THR A 19 -1.71 17.79 11.12
C THR A 19 -1.27 19.12 10.49
N GLN A 20 0.03 19.43 10.47
CA GLN A 20 0.57 20.64 9.85
C GLN A 20 0.60 20.57 8.31
N LEU A 21 0.52 19.37 7.73
CA LEU A 21 0.58 19.11 6.29
C LEU A 21 -0.81 19.08 5.62
N PHE A 22 -1.92 19.32 6.34
CA PHE A 22 -3.27 19.19 5.77
C PHE A 22 -3.49 19.97 4.46
N GLY A 23 -2.90 21.16 4.34
CA GLY A 23 -2.95 21.93 3.09
C GLY A 23 -2.13 21.32 1.93
N ARG A 24 -0.99 20.70 2.22
CA ARG A 24 -0.17 19.99 1.23
C ARG A 24 -0.78 18.65 0.84
N ILE A 25 -1.30 17.90 1.80
CA ILE A 25 -1.98 16.61 1.58
C ILE A 25 -3.10 16.76 0.55
N THR A 26 -3.82 17.88 0.53
CA THR A 26 -4.92 18.10 -0.43
C THR A 26 -4.42 18.17 -1.89
N ALA A 27 -3.29 18.81 -2.14
CA ALA A 27 -2.68 18.85 -3.48
C ALA A 27 -2.19 17.46 -3.90
N GLU A 28 -1.44 16.79 -3.04
CA GLU A 28 -0.92 15.43 -3.28
C GLU A 28 -2.04 14.41 -3.51
N VAL A 29 -3.17 14.53 -2.81
CA VAL A 29 -4.36 13.69 -3.02
C VAL A 29 -4.96 13.95 -4.40
N ASN A 30 -5.10 15.21 -4.82
CA ASN A 30 -5.66 15.52 -6.14
C ASN A 30 -4.73 15.05 -7.27
N ASP A 31 -3.43 15.26 -7.12
CA ASP A 31 -2.42 14.79 -8.08
C ASP A 31 -2.46 13.26 -8.22
N LEU A 32 -2.59 12.54 -7.09
CA LEU A 32 -2.74 11.08 -7.12
C LEU A 32 -4.03 10.64 -7.80
N VAL A 33 -5.17 11.30 -7.53
CA VAL A 33 -6.44 11.01 -8.18
C VAL A 33 -6.34 11.16 -9.70
N GLU A 34 -5.78 12.28 -10.17
CA GLU A 34 -5.59 12.55 -11.60
C GLU A 34 -4.66 11.52 -12.24
N HIS A 35 -3.56 11.17 -11.55
CA HIS A 35 -2.63 10.15 -12.01
C HIS A 35 -3.28 8.77 -12.13
N LEU A 36 -4.01 8.32 -11.11
CA LEU A 36 -4.70 7.03 -11.14
C LEU A 36 -5.79 6.99 -12.22
N ARG A 37 -6.55 8.06 -12.41
CA ARG A 37 -7.52 8.20 -13.50
C ARG A 37 -6.88 8.07 -14.87
N SER A 38 -5.77 8.78 -15.06
CA SER A 38 -4.99 8.70 -16.30
C SER A 38 -4.52 7.26 -16.57
N LEU A 39 -3.96 6.57 -15.58
CA LEU A 39 -3.56 5.17 -15.71
C LEU A 39 -4.75 4.24 -16.01
N CYS A 40 -5.86 4.39 -15.28
CA CYS A 40 -7.08 3.60 -15.52
C CYS A 40 -7.65 3.80 -16.93
N SER A 41 -7.56 5.01 -17.49
CA SER A 41 -8.00 5.28 -18.86
C SER A 41 -7.10 4.62 -19.92
N GLN A 42 -5.81 4.45 -19.62
CA GLN A 42 -4.84 3.83 -20.53
C GLN A 42 -4.87 2.31 -20.53
N THR A 43 -5.37 1.68 -19.47
CA THR A 43 -5.33 0.21 -19.32
C THR A 43 -6.42 -0.55 -20.07
N GLY A 44 -7.33 0.10 -20.79
CA GLY A 44 -8.48 -0.56 -21.42
C GLY A 44 -9.42 -1.24 -20.39
N ASP A 45 -10.38 -2.03 -20.88
CA ASP A 45 -11.45 -2.59 -20.02
C ASP A 45 -10.96 -3.71 -19.11
N GLN A 46 -10.03 -4.54 -19.56
CA GLN A 46 -9.49 -5.68 -18.81
C GLN A 46 -8.20 -5.37 -18.06
N GLY A 47 -7.58 -4.22 -18.34
CA GLY A 47 -6.33 -3.81 -17.70
C GLY A 47 -6.51 -3.48 -16.23
N LYS A 48 -5.43 -3.66 -15.47
CA LYS A 48 -5.35 -3.30 -14.06
C LYS A 48 -4.19 -2.33 -13.83
N VAL A 49 -4.26 -1.61 -12.73
CA VAL A 49 -3.22 -0.72 -12.21
C VAL A 49 -2.77 -1.30 -10.87
N LEU A 50 -1.48 -1.57 -10.71
CA LEU A 50 -0.91 -1.87 -9.41
C LEU A 50 -0.45 -0.56 -8.75
N HIS A 51 -1.03 -0.24 -7.61
CA HIS A 51 -0.63 0.90 -6.79
C HIS A 51 0.03 0.42 -5.50
N LEU A 52 1.35 0.63 -5.40
CA LEU A 52 2.13 0.36 -4.20
C LEU A 52 2.24 1.65 -3.39
N CYS A 53 1.85 1.62 -2.13
CA CYS A 53 1.92 2.78 -1.24
C CYS A 53 2.53 2.43 0.13
N HIS A 54 3.16 3.41 0.76
CA HIS A 54 3.90 3.20 2.01
C HIS A 54 3.71 4.37 2.96
N SER A 55 3.61 4.08 4.25
CA SER A 55 3.61 5.07 5.33
C SER A 55 2.52 6.15 5.13
N GLN A 56 2.86 7.43 5.09
CA GLN A 56 1.97 8.53 4.78
C GLN A 56 1.30 8.41 3.40
N GLY A 57 1.97 7.81 2.42
CA GLY A 57 1.41 7.57 1.09
C GLY A 57 0.15 6.70 1.13
N VAL A 58 -0.01 5.83 2.14
CA VAL A 58 -1.26 5.06 2.33
C VAL A 58 -2.41 5.97 2.77
N LEU A 59 -2.17 6.97 3.62
CA LEU A 59 -3.19 7.96 3.99
C LEU A 59 -3.60 8.81 2.79
N ILE A 60 -2.65 9.25 1.96
CA ILE A 60 -2.93 9.97 0.72
C ILE A 60 -3.77 9.10 -0.22
N THR A 61 -3.41 7.82 -0.36
CA THR A 61 -4.17 6.84 -1.16
C THR A 61 -5.57 6.62 -0.61
N TYR A 62 -5.74 6.53 0.71
CA TYR A 62 -7.05 6.41 1.36
C TYR A 62 -7.97 7.60 1.04
N LEU A 63 -7.43 8.83 1.12
CA LEU A 63 -8.17 10.04 0.78
C LEU A 63 -8.46 10.15 -0.72
N ALA A 64 -7.54 9.71 -1.57
CA ALA A 64 -7.73 9.64 -3.01
C ALA A 64 -8.80 8.61 -3.39
N ALA A 65 -8.84 7.46 -2.71
CA ALA A 65 -9.82 6.39 -2.92
C ALA A 65 -11.26 6.88 -2.76
N GLN A 66 -11.51 7.83 -1.85
CA GLN A 66 -12.83 8.44 -1.65
C GLN A 66 -13.30 9.30 -2.84
N LYS A 67 -12.37 9.70 -3.75
CA LYS A 67 -12.64 10.54 -4.91
C LYS A 67 -12.66 9.77 -6.22
N LEU A 68 -12.28 8.50 -6.21
CA LEU A 68 -12.29 7.63 -7.38
C LEU A 68 -13.66 7.00 -7.57
N ASP A 69 -14.12 6.96 -8.82
CA ASP A 69 -15.36 6.30 -9.17
C ASP A 69 -15.27 4.76 -9.02
N PRO A 70 -16.39 4.07 -8.79
CA PRO A 70 -16.40 2.60 -8.69
C PRO A 70 -15.82 1.89 -9.92
N SER A 71 -15.93 2.47 -11.11
CA SER A 71 -15.33 1.93 -12.34
C SER A 71 -13.81 2.05 -12.37
N GLU A 72 -13.27 3.14 -11.81
CA GLU A 72 -11.82 3.35 -11.65
C GLU A 72 -11.26 2.42 -10.57
N GLN A 73 -11.92 2.34 -9.40
CA GLN A 73 -11.53 1.46 -8.32
C GLN A 73 -11.42 -0.01 -8.77
N ARG A 74 -12.35 -0.50 -9.61
CA ARG A 74 -12.31 -1.88 -10.13
C ARG A 74 -11.08 -2.20 -10.97
N LYS A 75 -10.37 -1.20 -11.45
CA LYS A 75 -9.13 -1.36 -12.20
C LYS A 75 -7.88 -1.33 -11.32
N ILE A 76 -7.99 -1.00 -10.04
CA ILE A 76 -6.84 -0.76 -9.18
C ILE A 76 -6.68 -1.88 -8.15
N GLU A 77 -5.47 -2.44 -8.05
CA GLU A 77 -4.99 -3.23 -6.92
C GLU A 77 -4.14 -2.34 -6.02
N ILE A 78 -4.46 -2.30 -4.73
CA ILE A 78 -3.73 -1.50 -3.73
C ILE A 78 -2.96 -2.44 -2.81
N ILE A 79 -1.66 -2.21 -2.70
CA ILE A 79 -0.76 -2.88 -1.79
C ILE A 79 -0.10 -1.84 -0.89
N ALA A 80 -0.48 -1.84 0.36
CA ALA A 80 -0.03 -0.89 1.36
C ALA A 80 0.99 -1.51 2.31
N PHE A 81 2.07 -0.81 2.59
CA PHE A 81 3.13 -1.23 3.50
C PHE A 81 3.27 -0.21 4.64
N GLY A 82 3.20 -0.66 5.89
CA GLY A 82 3.37 0.18 7.08
C GLY A 82 2.54 1.47 7.02
N GLY A 83 1.26 1.36 6.67
CA GLY A 83 0.41 2.50 6.34
C GLY A 83 -0.02 3.33 7.54
N ALA A 84 -0.11 4.66 7.37
CA ALA A 84 -0.75 5.57 8.31
C ALA A 84 -2.29 5.53 8.25
N ALA A 85 -2.85 4.72 7.35
CA ALA A 85 -4.25 4.34 7.25
C ALA A 85 -4.33 2.87 6.82
N ALA A 86 -5.54 2.28 6.83
CA ALA A 86 -5.78 0.96 6.27
C ALA A 86 -6.83 1.08 5.15
N ILE A 87 -6.60 0.42 4.02
CA ILE A 87 -7.51 0.41 2.89
C ILE A 87 -8.07 -1.01 2.76
N THR A 88 -9.37 -1.15 2.94
CA THR A 88 -10.04 -2.45 2.95
C THR A 88 -11.19 -2.50 1.95
N THR A 89 -11.53 -3.69 1.47
CA THR A 89 -12.70 -3.88 0.60
C THR A 89 -14.02 -3.76 1.37
N THR A 90 -13.99 -3.81 2.70
CA THR A 90 -15.15 -3.47 3.53
C THR A 90 -15.55 -2.00 3.38
N GLU A 91 -14.57 -1.11 3.30
CA GLU A 91 -14.80 0.33 3.14
C GLU A 91 -14.86 0.74 1.67
N PHE A 92 -14.01 0.13 0.84
CA PHE A 92 -13.92 0.37 -0.60
C PHE A 92 -14.18 -0.91 -1.40
N PRO A 93 -15.45 -1.36 -1.52
CA PRO A 93 -15.77 -2.70 -2.04
C PRO A 93 -15.49 -2.89 -3.53
N ASN A 94 -15.14 -1.83 -4.23
CA ASN A 94 -14.91 -1.90 -5.68
C ASN A 94 -13.45 -2.12 -6.07
N PHE A 95 -12.47 -1.95 -5.17
CA PHE A 95 -11.08 -2.22 -5.54
C PHE A 95 -10.89 -3.68 -5.94
N ALA A 96 -10.08 -3.88 -6.98
CA ALA A 96 -9.79 -5.22 -7.47
C ALA A 96 -9.07 -6.08 -6.40
N ARG A 97 -8.26 -5.45 -5.56
CA ARG A 97 -7.54 -6.06 -4.44
C ARG A 97 -7.05 -4.98 -3.46
N CYS A 98 -7.12 -5.28 -2.16
CA CYS A 98 -6.51 -4.45 -1.11
C CYS A 98 -5.77 -5.36 -0.15
N VAL A 99 -4.47 -5.11 0.06
CA VAL A 99 -3.67 -5.80 1.08
C VAL A 99 -2.84 -4.78 1.85
N ASN A 100 -2.88 -4.88 3.17
CA ASN A 100 -2.14 -4.02 4.08
C ASN A 100 -1.11 -4.87 4.83
N TYR A 101 0.17 -4.66 4.55
CA TYR A 101 1.30 -5.31 5.22
C TYR A 101 1.80 -4.45 6.37
N TYR A 102 1.90 -5.03 7.56
CA TYR A 102 2.47 -4.39 8.74
C TYR A 102 3.58 -5.24 9.37
N SER A 103 4.72 -4.65 9.65
CA SER A 103 5.68 -5.26 10.57
C SER A 103 5.12 -5.24 11.98
N LEU A 104 5.24 -6.33 12.74
CA LEU A 104 4.82 -6.39 14.15
C LEU A 104 5.55 -5.37 15.05
N ASN A 105 6.66 -4.82 14.59
CA ASN A 105 7.52 -3.85 15.25
C ASN A 105 7.23 -2.40 14.77
N ASP A 106 6.33 -2.24 13.76
CA ASP A 106 5.99 -0.95 13.19
C ASP A 106 5.13 -0.12 14.16
N PRO A 107 5.58 1.10 14.57
CA PRO A 107 4.79 1.94 15.46
C PRO A 107 3.42 2.31 14.91
N LEU A 108 3.26 2.43 13.59
CA LEU A 108 1.98 2.75 12.95
C LEU A 108 0.93 1.67 13.15
N LEU A 109 1.33 0.40 13.31
CA LEU A 109 0.41 -0.69 13.59
C LEU A 109 -0.43 -0.44 14.85
N GLN A 110 0.12 0.25 15.85
CA GLN A 110 -0.58 0.52 17.12
C GLN A 110 -1.59 1.67 17.01
N ILE A 111 -1.39 2.59 16.08
CA ILE A 111 -2.21 3.80 15.95
C ILE A 111 -3.23 3.76 14.82
N VAL A 112 -3.17 2.72 13.96
CA VAL A 112 -4.14 2.51 12.88
C VAL A 112 -5.24 1.54 13.37
N PRO A 113 -6.46 2.02 13.73
CA PRO A 113 -7.44 1.22 14.46
C PRO A 113 -7.86 -0.08 13.76
N PRO A 114 -8.08 -0.13 12.43
CA PRO A 114 -8.42 -1.39 11.77
C PRO A 114 -7.29 -2.44 11.88
N ALA A 115 -6.04 -2.03 11.71
CA ALA A 115 -4.89 -2.93 11.77
C ALA A 115 -4.63 -3.41 13.21
N SER A 116 -4.64 -2.50 14.20
CA SER A 116 -4.45 -2.86 15.62
C SER A 116 -5.57 -3.77 16.14
N ARG A 117 -6.81 -3.57 15.68
CA ARG A 117 -7.94 -4.44 15.99
C ARG A 117 -7.76 -5.82 15.37
N ALA A 118 -7.42 -5.92 14.10
CA ALA A 118 -7.18 -7.19 13.44
C ALA A 118 -6.08 -8.00 14.14
N LEU A 119 -4.98 -7.34 14.54
CA LEU A 119 -3.91 -7.96 15.30
C LEU A 119 -4.36 -8.45 16.68
N SER A 120 -5.05 -7.60 17.46
CA SER A 120 -5.42 -7.92 18.86
C SER A 120 -6.50 -8.98 18.97
N THR A 121 -7.42 -9.06 18.01
CA THR A 121 -8.52 -10.03 18.00
C THR A 121 -8.19 -11.32 17.25
N GLY A 122 -7.14 -11.32 16.43
CA GLY A 122 -6.84 -12.41 15.50
C GLY A 122 -7.91 -12.58 14.40
N LEU A 123 -8.88 -11.66 14.32
CA LEU A 123 -9.92 -11.65 13.29
C LEU A 123 -9.38 -10.95 12.06
N LEU A 124 -8.94 -11.76 11.10
CA LEU A 124 -8.51 -11.26 9.78
C LEU A 124 -9.74 -10.99 8.93
N SER A 125 -9.83 -9.78 8.36
CA SER A 125 -10.76 -9.52 7.27
C SER A 125 -10.21 -10.08 5.97
N PHE A 126 -11.12 -10.61 5.15
CA PHE A 126 -10.78 -11.16 3.84
C PHE A 126 -11.53 -10.38 2.77
N SER A 127 -10.86 -10.10 1.69
CA SER A 127 -11.46 -9.47 0.51
C SER A 127 -12.58 -10.38 -0.03
N ALA A 128 -13.78 -9.84 -0.15
CA ALA A 128 -14.90 -10.56 -0.75
C ALA A 128 -14.65 -10.89 -2.23
N ALA A 129 -13.83 -10.09 -2.92
CA ALA A 129 -13.53 -10.27 -4.33
C ALA A 129 -12.46 -11.34 -4.59
N THR A 130 -11.47 -11.46 -3.72
CA THR A 130 -10.30 -12.34 -3.94
C THR A 130 -10.19 -13.48 -2.94
N GLY A 131 -10.87 -13.39 -1.80
CA GLY A 131 -10.70 -14.33 -0.68
C GLY A 131 -9.35 -14.22 0.03
N GLU A 132 -8.52 -13.23 -0.33
CA GLU A 132 -7.21 -13.00 0.29
C GLU A 132 -7.35 -12.17 1.57
N PRO A 133 -6.43 -12.34 2.55
CA PRO A 133 -6.43 -11.52 3.76
C PRO A 133 -6.14 -10.05 3.42
N GLU A 134 -6.89 -9.14 4.01
CA GLU A 134 -6.69 -7.69 3.86
C GLU A 134 -5.57 -7.15 4.76
N PHE A 135 -5.22 -7.89 5.83
CA PHE A 135 -4.12 -7.58 6.73
C PHE A 135 -3.14 -8.73 6.80
N VAL A 136 -1.87 -8.43 6.63
CA VAL A 136 -0.77 -9.39 6.76
C VAL A 136 0.26 -8.83 7.74
N PHE A 137 0.45 -9.54 8.85
CA PHE A 137 1.41 -9.16 9.88
C PHE A 137 2.71 -9.93 9.71
N LEU A 138 3.82 -9.18 9.67
CA LEU A 138 5.14 -9.68 9.34
C LEU A 138 6.03 -9.71 10.57
N THR A 139 6.80 -10.77 10.70
CA THR A 139 7.89 -10.82 11.67
C THR A 139 8.96 -9.80 11.29
N PRO A 140 9.36 -8.89 12.19
CA PRO A 140 10.42 -7.93 11.94
C PRO A 140 11.74 -8.61 11.59
N ARG A 141 12.47 -8.05 10.63
CA ARG A 141 13.79 -8.56 10.23
C ARG A 141 14.94 -7.61 10.58
N GLY A 142 14.65 -6.37 10.94
CA GLY A 142 15.62 -5.30 11.15
C GLY A 142 16.04 -5.05 12.59
N ASN A 143 15.38 -5.58 13.58
CA ASN A 143 15.58 -5.30 15.01
C ASN A 143 15.46 -3.82 15.44
N ASP A 144 14.97 -2.96 14.53
CA ASP A 144 14.76 -1.54 14.75
C ASP A 144 13.45 -1.11 14.09
N PRO A 145 12.51 -0.48 14.83
CA PRO A 145 11.21 -0.09 14.31
C PRO A 145 11.26 0.81 13.06
N ILE A 146 12.24 1.70 12.97
CA ILE A 146 12.40 2.61 11.82
C ILE A 146 12.91 1.84 10.60
N VAL A 147 13.87 0.94 10.79
CA VAL A 147 14.40 0.08 9.73
C VAL A 147 13.32 -0.89 9.23
N ASP A 148 12.53 -1.45 10.15
CA ASP A 148 11.43 -2.35 9.83
C ASP A 148 10.23 -1.65 9.20
N HIS A 149 10.08 -0.34 9.45
CA HIS A 149 9.08 0.49 8.78
C HIS A 149 9.49 0.85 7.34
N GLY A 150 10.78 0.89 7.02
CA GLY A 150 11.27 1.32 5.70
C GLY A 150 10.81 0.40 4.56
N LEU A 151 10.25 0.97 3.48
CA LEU A 151 9.73 0.20 2.32
C LEU A 151 10.78 -0.72 1.70
N LEU A 152 12.00 -0.24 1.56
CA LEU A 152 13.14 -1.02 1.03
C LEU A 152 13.98 -1.65 2.15
N GLY A 153 13.48 -1.59 3.40
CA GLY A 153 14.07 -2.26 4.54
C GLY A 153 13.90 -3.78 4.47
N PRO A 154 14.59 -4.51 5.37
CA PRO A 154 14.63 -5.97 5.30
C PRO A 154 13.27 -6.65 5.45
N THR A 155 12.30 -5.99 6.07
CA THR A 155 10.97 -6.56 6.32
C THR A 155 10.06 -6.49 5.09
N TYR A 156 10.07 -5.39 4.33
CA TYR A 156 9.15 -5.19 3.20
C TYR A 156 9.77 -5.43 1.82
N LYS A 157 11.09 -5.27 1.64
CA LYS A 157 11.74 -5.30 0.33
C LYS A 157 11.35 -6.51 -0.52
N ASP A 158 11.43 -7.72 0.05
CA ASP A 158 11.12 -8.96 -0.69
C ASP A 158 9.65 -9.03 -1.11
N LEU A 159 8.75 -8.48 -0.28
CA LEU A 159 7.32 -8.45 -0.57
C LEU A 159 6.96 -7.43 -1.65
N VAL A 160 7.62 -6.28 -1.69
CA VAL A 160 7.48 -5.32 -2.79
C VAL A 160 7.80 -6.01 -4.11
N CYS A 161 8.91 -6.74 -4.16
CA CYS A 161 9.31 -7.51 -5.34
C CYS A 161 8.32 -8.63 -5.67
N LEU A 162 7.85 -9.37 -4.65
CA LEU A 162 6.89 -10.46 -4.82
C LEU A 162 5.57 -9.96 -5.39
N GLU A 163 5.02 -8.89 -4.83
CA GLU A 163 3.75 -8.30 -5.29
C GLU A 163 3.85 -7.75 -6.73
N GLY A 164 4.98 -7.11 -7.06
CA GLY A 164 5.23 -6.66 -8.42
C GLY A 164 5.28 -7.83 -9.41
N ARG A 165 6.00 -8.91 -9.09
CA ARG A 165 6.06 -10.12 -9.92
C ARG A 165 4.70 -10.78 -10.06
N ARG A 166 3.99 -10.98 -8.94
CA ARG A 166 2.63 -11.53 -8.95
C ARG A 166 1.70 -10.75 -9.89
N TYR A 167 1.79 -9.44 -9.86
CA TYR A 167 0.99 -8.58 -10.74
C TYR A 167 1.36 -8.80 -12.22
N ILE A 168 2.66 -8.81 -12.53
CA ILE A 168 3.15 -9.07 -13.89
C ILE A 168 2.65 -10.44 -14.37
N ASP A 169 2.91 -11.50 -13.61
CA ASP A 169 2.52 -12.88 -13.95
C ASP A 169 1.01 -13.02 -14.18
N LYS A 170 0.21 -12.29 -13.38
CA LYS A 170 -1.26 -12.34 -13.46
C LYS A 170 -1.81 -11.62 -14.70
N TYR A 171 -1.19 -10.52 -15.13
CA TYR A 171 -1.74 -9.63 -16.15
C TYR A 171 -0.93 -9.54 -17.44
N GLU A 172 0.25 -10.16 -17.50
CA GLU A 172 1.14 -10.12 -18.68
C GLU A 172 0.59 -10.89 -19.88
N THR A 173 -0.42 -11.71 -19.70
CA THR A 173 -1.05 -12.53 -20.75
C THR A 173 -1.91 -11.73 -21.74
N VAL A 174 -2.03 -10.40 -21.58
CA VAL A 174 -2.93 -9.58 -22.40
C VAL A 174 -2.16 -8.50 -23.15
N THR A 175 -1.62 -8.87 -24.32
CA THR A 175 -1.20 -8.05 -25.47
C THR A 175 0.27 -7.62 -25.58
N TYR A 176 0.83 -7.91 -26.76
CA TYR A 176 2.15 -7.50 -27.29
C TYR A 176 2.47 -5.98 -27.28
N LYS A 177 1.53 -5.10 -26.99
CA LYS A 177 1.78 -3.67 -26.79
C LYS A 177 2.12 -3.32 -25.33
N ALA A 178 1.82 -4.21 -24.39
CA ALA A 178 2.28 -4.08 -23.00
C ALA A 178 3.75 -4.49 -22.84
N TYR A 179 4.35 -5.12 -23.86
CA TYR A 179 5.68 -5.71 -23.80
C TYR A 179 6.77 -4.67 -23.49
N ASP A 180 6.73 -3.49 -24.09
CA ASP A 180 7.74 -2.45 -23.82
C ASP A 180 7.58 -1.82 -22.43
N LEU A 181 6.33 -1.71 -21.94
CA LEU A 181 6.06 -1.22 -20.60
C LEU A 181 6.34 -2.29 -19.53
N ALA A 182 6.01 -3.55 -19.81
CA ALA A 182 6.32 -4.68 -18.95
C ALA A 182 7.84 -4.92 -18.86
N THR A 183 8.56 -4.84 -19.98
CA THR A 183 10.02 -4.96 -19.99
C THR A 183 10.68 -3.85 -19.18
N SER A 184 10.17 -2.61 -19.26
CA SER A 184 10.67 -1.49 -18.45
C SER A 184 10.27 -1.61 -16.98
N ALA A 185 9.07 -2.14 -16.67
CA ALA A 185 8.64 -2.42 -15.30
C ALA A 185 9.43 -3.60 -14.71
N GLN A 186 9.63 -4.68 -15.48
CA GLN A 186 10.45 -5.82 -15.08
C GLN A 186 11.91 -5.39 -14.82
N ALA A 187 12.49 -4.58 -15.69
CA ALA A 187 13.84 -4.06 -15.51
C ALA A 187 13.96 -3.16 -14.25
N ARG A 188 12.93 -2.37 -13.94
CA ARG A 188 12.87 -1.58 -12.71
C ARG A 188 12.72 -2.45 -11.47
N MET A 189 11.87 -3.48 -11.52
CA MET A 189 11.70 -4.43 -10.44
C MET A 189 12.98 -5.24 -10.19
N ASP A 190 13.64 -5.71 -11.25
CA ASP A 190 14.92 -6.42 -11.14
C ASP A 190 16.04 -5.53 -10.56
N HIS A 191 15.99 -4.22 -10.82
CA HIS A 191 16.92 -3.27 -10.22
C HIS A 191 16.66 -3.04 -8.72
N LEU A 192 15.38 -2.99 -8.31
CA LEU A 192 14.99 -2.84 -6.90
C LEU A 192 15.24 -4.10 -6.07
N CYS A 193 15.25 -5.28 -6.71
CA CYS A 193 15.38 -6.59 -6.04
C CYS A 193 16.82 -7.13 -6.01
N ARG A 194 17.80 -6.40 -6.54
CA ARG A 194 19.25 -6.68 -6.40
C ARG A 194 19.84 -5.90 -5.26
#